data_6a3bfdd568dbfd0160b6dcb194f57a1c
#
_entry.id   6a3bfdd568dbfd0160b6dcb194f57a1c
#
_cell.length_a   1.000
_cell.length_b   1.000
_cell.length_c   1.000
_cell.angle_alpha   90.00
_cell.angle_beta   90.00
_cell.angle_gamma   90.00
#
_symmetry.space_group_name_H-M   'P 1'
#
loop_
_entity.id
_entity.type
_entity.pdbx_description
1 polymer ?
#
loop_
_entity_poly.entity_id
_entity_poly.type
_entity_poly.pdbx_seq_one_letter_code
_entity_poly.pdbx_strand_id
1 'polypeptide(L)'
;MNNSRRNFIKRTALTGAAILAAPSMFGSAAVQKKKKAPDPVVPFKLKYAPGLGMFSEHAGKDPVDNIKFCYDQGFRAMFDNGLMRRPGEEQDRIVNEINRFGMELGPFVLYADFAVTSFVLNKPEIREMLIGKMKEGVESFKRTGVKWALVVPGRYDEKLHRDIQTANVIDNLRYCCDIVEPAGLTIVLEPLNTLINHPGLFLTGIPQAYSICRAVNRPSCKIINDIYHQQITEGNLIPNIEAAWNEIAAFHCGDNPGRNEPTSGEINYKNVFKYIYSRNYKGVICMEHGKSLKGIEGEVRLLQAYRECDSFEI
;
A
#
# COMPACT_ATOMS: atom_id res chain seq x y z
N MET A 1 -13.97 -22.46 -47.61
CA MET A 1 -12.67 -22.18 -48.25
C MET A 1 -11.82 -21.51 -47.19
N ASN A 2 -10.73 -21.96 -46.66
CA ASN A 2 -9.87 -23.10 -46.94
C ASN A 2 -9.10 -23.44 -45.67
N ASN A 3 -9.04 -24.72 -45.36
CA ASN A 3 -8.13 -25.38 -44.46
C ASN A 3 -6.67 -25.04 -44.79
N SER A 4 -5.90 -24.56 -43.83
CA SER A 4 -4.44 -24.70 -43.85
C SER A 4 -3.74 -24.29 -42.56
N ARG A 5 -3.98 -24.97 -41.42
CA ARG A 5 -3.11 -24.92 -40.24
C ARG A 5 -3.15 -26.20 -39.39
N ARG A 6 -3.24 -27.34 -40.06
CA ARG A 6 -3.27 -28.64 -39.41
C ARG A 6 -2.41 -29.67 -40.12
N ASN A 7 -1.10 -29.46 -40.25
CA ASN A 7 -0.20 -30.54 -40.71
C ASN A 7 1.26 -30.16 -40.49
N PHE A 8 1.71 -30.22 -39.24
CA PHE A 8 3.17 -30.24 -38.99
C PHE A 8 3.53 -31.06 -37.73
N ILE A 9 2.86 -32.17 -37.52
CA ILE A 9 3.35 -33.21 -36.60
C ILE A 9 2.93 -34.54 -37.18
N LYS A 10 3.80 -35.18 -37.95
CA LYS A 10 3.89 -36.63 -38.13
C LYS A 10 4.92 -36.96 -39.18
N ARG A 11 6.02 -37.52 -38.76
CA ARG A 11 6.88 -38.52 -39.41
C ARG A 11 8.30 -38.34 -38.90
N THR A 12 8.70 -39.23 -38.02
CA THR A 12 9.70 -40.23 -38.38
C THR A 12 9.69 -41.34 -37.31
N ALA A 13 9.28 -42.51 -37.72
CA ALA A 13 9.45 -43.75 -36.97
C ALA A 13 10.29 -44.73 -37.80
N LEU A 14 11.04 -45.50 -37.09
CA LEU A 14 11.66 -46.79 -37.42
C LEU A 14 12.86 -46.82 -38.37
N THR A 15 13.98 -47.29 -37.80
CA THR A 15 14.62 -48.56 -38.21
C THR A 15 15.45 -49.12 -37.05
N GLY A 16 15.21 -50.38 -36.74
CA GLY A 16 15.88 -51.11 -35.67
C GLY A 16 17.19 -51.81 -36.13
N ALA A 17 18.03 -52.12 -35.16
CA ALA A 17 18.99 -53.21 -35.21
C ALA A 17 19.28 -53.67 -33.79
N ALA A 18 18.99 -54.95 -33.51
CA ALA A 18 19.32 -55.62 -32.28
C ALA A 18 20.77 -56.05 -32.30
N ILE A 19 21.52 -55.75 -31.24
CA ILE A 19 22.79 -56.44 -30.92
C ILE A 19 22.75 -56.77 -29.42
N LEU A 20 22.79 -58.07 -29.13
CA LEU A 20 23.00 -58.64 -27.82
C LEU A 20 24.46 -58.43 -27.34
N ALA A 21 24.65 -57.82 -26.16
CA ALA A 21 25.88 -57.98 -25.41
C ALA A 21 25.65 -57.81 -23.91
N ALA A 22 26.33 -58.63 -23.15
CA ALA A 22 26.20 -58.99 -21.74
C ALA A 22 26.40 -57.85 -20.71
N PRO A 23 26.02 -58.05 -19.42
CA PRO A 23 25.93 -56.98 -18.43
C PRO A 23 27.32 -56.65 -17.84
N SER A 24 27.73 -55.40 -18.00
CA SER A 24 28.79 -54.82 -17.20
C SER A 24 28.18 -53.95 -16.10
N MET A 25 28.37 -54.39 -14.84
CA MET A 25 28.11 -53.56 -13.67
C MET A 25 29.07 -52.37 -13.64
N PHE A 26 28.58 -51.22 -14.06
CA PHE A 26 29.17 -49.94 -13.67
C PHE A 26 28.10 -49.12 -13.02
N GLY A 27 28.28 -48.87 -11.71
CA GLY A 27 27.42 -48.03 -10.93
C GLY A 27 27.39 -46.62 -11.53
N SER A 28 26.26 -46.25 -12.14
CA SER A 28 25.97 -44.88 -12.51
C SER A 28 25.75 -44.06 -11.24
N ALA A 29 26.80 -43.38 -10.78
CA ALA A 29 26.62 -42.26 -9.86
C ALA A 29 25.72 -41.22 -10.54
N ALA A 30 24.45 -41.18 -10.16
CA ALA A 30 23.56 -40.11 -10.57
C ALA A 30 24.14 -38.79 -10.09
N VAL A 31 24.72 -38.02 -11.00
CA VAL A 31 25.12 -36.65 -10.76
C VAL A 31 23.83 -35.88 -10.54
N GLN A 32 23.44 -35.72 -9.27
CA GLN A 32 22.38 -34.77 -8.90
C GLN A 32 22.86 -33.40 -9.36
N LYS A 33 22.31 -32.93 -10.48
CA LYS A 33 22.40 -31.49 -10.86
C LYS A 33 21.88 -30.71 -9.68
N LYS A 34 22.77 -30.11 -8.88
CA LYS A 34 22.38 -29.09 -7.89
C LYS A 34 21.52 -28.08 -8.64
N LYS A 35 20.25 -27.99 -8.29
CA LYS A 35 19.40 -26.92 -8.79
C LYS A 35 20.12 -25.62 -8.43
N LYS A 36 20.51 -24.85 -9.45
CA LYS A 36 21.07 -23.51 -9.26
C LYS A 36 20.07 -22.74 -8.38
N ALA A 37 20.56 -22.12 -7.30
CA ALA A 37 19.73 -21.24 -6.51
C ALA A 37 19.12 -20.18 -7.47
N PRO A 38 17.86 -19.86 -7.33
CA PRO A 38 17.25 -18.80 -8.15
C PRO A 38 18.08 -17.53 -8.00
N ASP A 39 18.25 -16.80 -9.09
CA ASP A 39 18.97 -15.53 -9.07
C ASP A 39 18.26 -14.58 -8.08
N PRO A 40 19.02 -13.78 -7.31
CA PRO A 40 18.43 -12.91 -6.31
C PRO A 40 17.44 -11.92 -6.97
N VAL A 41 16.24 -11.86 -6.42
CA VAL A 41 15.20 -10.96 -6.92
C VAL A 41 15.64 -9.51 -6.70
N VAL A 42 15.66 -8.71 -7.77
CA VAL A 42 16.01 -7.29 -7.71
C VAL A 42 14.95 -6.53 -6.91
N PRO A 43 15.33 -5.78 -5.88
CA PRO A 43 14.38 -4.94 -5.15
C PRO A 43 13.69 -3.93 -6.06
N PHE A 44 12.47 -3.56 -5.70
CA PHE A 44 11.76 -2.46 -6.36
C PHE A 44 12.48 -1.11 -6.14
N LYS A 45 12.32 -0.18 -7.09
CA LYS A 45 12.91 1.17 -7.02
C LYS A 45 12.23 2.04 -5.96
N LEU A 46 10.92 1.85 -5.78
CA LEU A 46 10.11 2.51 -4.75
C LEU A 46 9.74 1.52 -3.64
N LYS A 47 9.44 2.02 -2.46
CA LYS A 47 8.98 1.20 -1.34
C LYS A 47 7.48 0.93 -1.44
N TYR A 48 7.09 0.09 -2.39
CA TYR A 48 5.72 -0.45 -2.40
C TYR A 48 5.52 -1.30 -1.15
N ALA A 49 4.42 -1.08 -0.46
CA ALA A 49 4.09 -1.73 0.79
C ALA A 49 2.83 -2.59 0.63
N PRO A 50 2.96 -3.90 0.40
CA PRO A 50 1.81 -4.80 0.44
C PRO A 50 1.12 -4.80 1.80
N GLY A 51 -0.19 -4.98 1.82
CA GLY A 51 -0.93 -5.25 3.06
C GLY A 51 -0.57 -6.64 3.63
N LEU A 52 -0.52 -6.74 4.95
CA LEU A 52 -0.34 -8.05 5.60
C LEU A 52 -1.45 -9.01 5.17
N GLY A 53 -1.09 -10.16 4.61
CA GLY A 53 -2.02 -11.15 4.06
C GLY A 53 -2.37 -10.97 2.57
N MET A 54 -1.85 -9.95 1.89
CA MET A 54 -2.08 -9.75 0.45
C MET A 54 -1.61 -10.95 -0.40
N PHE A 55 -0.60 -11.66 0.05
CA PHE A 55 -0.03 -12.86 -0.57
C PHE A 55 -0.32 -14.15 0.20
N SER A 56 -1.51 -14.24 0.82
CA SER A 56 -1.88 -15.38 1.65
C SER A 56 -2.00 -16.72 0.92
N GLU A 57 -2.17 -16.73 -0.39
CA GLU A 57 -2.21 -17.94 -1.20
C GLU A 57 -0.82 -18.57 -1.37
N HIS A 58 0.24 -17.73 -1.49
CA HIS A 58 1.63 -18.19 -1.54
C HIS A 58 2.25 -18.40 -0.16
N ALA A 59 2.00 -17.47 0.76
CA ALA A 59 2.69 -17.40 2.04
C ALA A 59 1.88 -17.96 3.22
N GLY A 60 0.61 -18.30 3.02
CA GLY A 60 -0.28 -18.64 4.12
C GLY A 60 -0.79 -17.40 4.86
N LYS A 61 -1.48 -17.62 5.99
CA LYS A 61 -2.17 -16.56 6.72
C LYS A 61 -1.34 -15.89 7.82
N ASP A 62 -0.20 -16.48 8.21
CA ASP A 62 0.66 -15.89 9.24
C ASP A 62 1.31 -14.59 8.71
N PRO A 63 1.17 -13.46 9.43
CA PRO A 63 1.80 -12.21 9.01
C PRO A 63 3.31 -12.29 8.81
N VAL A 64 4.00 -13.09 9.62
CA VAL A 64 5.46 -13.28 9.57
C VAL A 64 5.87 -13.96 8.25
N ASP A 65 5.14 -14.99 7.84
CA ASP A 65 5.39 -15.68 6.56
C ASP A 65 5.11 -14.75 5.36
N ASN A 66 4.08 -13.90 5.47
CA ASN A 66 3.79 -12.87 4.46
C ASN A 66 4.91 -11.83 4.35
N ILE A 67 5.47 -11.35 5.46
CA ILE A 67 6.60 -10.40 5.48
C ILE A 67 7.80 -11.03 4.79
N LYS A 68 8.15 -12.27 5.16
CA LYS A 68 9.25 -12.99 4.53
C LYS A 68 9.05 -13.14 3.03
N PHE A 69 7.88 -13.62 2.60
CA PHE A 69 7.56 -13.77 1.18
C PHE A 69 7.71 -12.43 0.44
N CYS A 70 7.15 -11.35 0.96
CA CYS A 70 7.25 -10.03 0.33
C CYS A 70 8.71 -9.55 0.23
N TYR A 71 9.53 -9.77 1.28
CA TYR A 71 10.95 -9.45 1.21
C TYR A 71 11.67 -10.24 0.10
N ASP A 72 11.39 -11.56 0.01
CA ASP A 72 11.94 -12.44 -1.03
C ASP A 72 11.48 -12.04 -2.44
N GLN A 73 10.29 -11.41 -2.57
CA GLN A 73 9.79 -10.82 -3.81
C GLN A 73 10.33 -9.41 -4.10
N GLY A 74 11.21 -8.87 -3.28
CA GLY A 74 11.86 -7.58 -3.52
C GLY A 74 11.17 -6.36 -2.91
N PHE A 75 10.08 -6.53 -2.17
CA PHE A 75 9.48 -5.45 -1.39
C PHE A 75 10.39 -5.06 -0.22
N ARG A 76 10.36 -3.78 0.17
CA ARG A 76 11.13 -3.23 1.29
C ARG A 76 10.26 -2.46 2.27
N ALA A 77 8.95 -2.62 2.15
CA ALA A 77 7.96 -2.10 3.09
C ALA A 77 6.75 -3.02 3.14
N MET A 78 5.98 -2.93 4.21
CA MET A 78 4.66 -3.51 4.39
C MET A 78 3.74 -2.43 4.96
N PHE A 79 2.41 -2.65 4.97
CA PHE A 79 1.51 -1.80 5.75
C PHE A 79 0.37 -2.63 6.36
N ASP A 80 -0.27 -2.06 7.39
CA ASP A 80 -1.43 -2.67 8.02
C ASP A 80 -2.33 -1.59 8.62
N ASN A 81 -3.44 -1.30 7.94
CA ASN A 81 -4.47 -0.40 8.46
C ASN A 81 -5.00 -0.83 9.84
N GLY A 82 -4.97 -2.12 10.11
CA GLY A 82 -5.44 -2.72 11.34
C GLY A 82 -4.42 -2.85 12.46
N LEU A 83 -3.17 -2.45 12.27
CA LEU A 83 -2.06 -2.74 13.17
C LEU A 83 -2.38 -2.40 14.65
N MET A 84 -2.91 -1.22 14.91
CA MET A 84 -3.25 -0.76 16.26
C MET A 84 -4.30 -1.64 16.97
N ARG A 85 -5.13 -2.35 16.19
CA ARG A 85 -6.21 -3.22 16.71
C ARG A 85 -5.76 -4.67 16.93
N ARG A 86 -4.56 -5.05 16.46
CA ARG A 86 -4.03 -6.40 16.70
C ARG A 86 -3.63 -6.59 18.17
N PRO A 87 -3.68 -7.81 18.69
CA PRO A 87 -3.10 -8.13 19.98
C PRO A 87 -1.64 -7.70 20.09
N GLY A 88 -1.20 -7.23 21.27
CA GLY A 88 0.17 -6.71 21.45
C GLY A 88 1.25 -7.71 21.04
N GLU A 89 1.11 -8.99 21.38
CA GLU A 89 2.04 -10.05 21.01
C GLU A 89 2.15 -10.20 19.47
N GLU A 90 1.05 -10.03 18.75
CA GLU A 90 1.05 -10.10 17.29
C GLU A 90 1.72 -8.86 16.69
N GLN A 91 1.47 -7.66 17.26
CA GLN A 91 2.20 -6.45 16.87
C GLN A 91 3.70 -6.63 17.05
N ASP A 92 4.14 -7.16 18.19
CA ASP A 92 5.55 -7.39 18.51
C ASP A 92 6.18 -8.40 17.52
N ARG A 93 5.48 -9.48 17.16
CA ARG A 93 5.94 -10.45 16.15
C ARG A 93 6.13 -9.79 14.78
N ILE A 94 5.16 -9.00 14.34
CA ILE A 94 5.20 -8.27 13.06
C ILE A 94 6.39 -7.32 13.06
N VAL A 95 6.52 -6.48 14.08
CA VAL A 95 7.58 -5.46 14.17
C VAL A 95 8.97 -6.11 14.22
N ASN A 96 9.14 -7.18 14.99
CA ASN A 96 10.40 -7.91 15.05
C ASN A 96 10.81 -8.46 13.68
N GLU A 97 9.87 -9.00 12.91
CA GLU A 97 10.16 -9.53 11.58
C GLU A 97 10.46 -8.42 10.56
N ILE A 98 9.70 -7.32 10.59
CA ILE A 98 9.97 -6.11 9.79
C ILE A 98 11.39 -5.60 10.06
N ASN A 99 11.78 -5.48 11.32
CA ASN A 99 13.10 -5.03 11.73
C ASN A 99 14.20 -6.02 11.31
N ARG A 100 13.96 -7.33 11.44
CA ARG A 100 14.90 -8.39 11.02
C ARG A 100 15.27 -8.28 9.56
N PHE A 101 14.31 -7.91 8.69
CA PHE A 101 14.55 -7.73 7.26
C PHE A 101 14.93 -6.29 6.88
N GLY A 102 15.02 -5.36 7.83
CA GLY A 102 15.28 -3.94 7.56
C GLY A 102 14.21 -3.31 6.65
N MET A 103 12.97 -3.79 6.74
CA MET A 103 11.83 -3.24 6.03
C MET A 103 11.21 -2.06 6.79
N GLU A 104 10.36 -1.29 6.11
CA GLU A 104 9.60 -0.21 6.71
C GLU A 104 8.13 -0.59 6.86
N LEU A 105 7.49 -0.16 7.95
CA LEU A 105 6.06 -0.37 8.17
C LEU A 105 5.32 0.94 7.90
N GLY A 106 4.37 0.89 6.98
CA GLY A 106 3.55 2.03 6.56
C GLY A 106 2.48 2.42 7.57
N PRO A 107 1.65 3.41 7.24
CA PRO A 107 0.64 3.95 8.12
C PRO A 107 -0.32 2.90 8.70
N PHE A 108 -0.77 3.13 9.92
CA PHE A 108 -1.93 2.46 10.51
C PHE A 108 -3.10 3.44 10.65
N VAL A 109 -4.33 2.94 10.63
CA VAL A 109 -5.52 3.77 10.88
C VAL A 109 -5.64 4.06 12.35
N LEU A 110 -5.45 5.34 12.70
CA LEU A 110 -5.65 5.85 14.06
C LEU A 110 -7.11 6.25 14.29
N TYR A 111 -7.68 7.01 13.36
CA TYR A 111 -9.07 7.45 13.43
C TYR A 111 -9.68 7.51 12.04
N ALA A 112 -10.73 6.72 11.82
CA ALA A 112 -11.55 6.77 10.62
C ALA A 112 -12.97 6.33 10.98
N ASP A 113 -13.82 7.29 11.32
CA ASP A 113 -15.24 7.05 11.54
C ASP A 113 -16.05 7.67 10.40
N PHE A 114 -16.61 6.83 9.56
CA PHE A 114 -17.36 7.26 8.37
C PHE A 114 -18.83 7.61 8.66
N ALA A 115 -19.29 7.36 9.88
CA ALA A 115 -20.68 7.62 10.31
C ALA A 115 -20.81 8.88 11.16
N VAL A 116 -19.75 9.32 11.82
CA VAL A 116 -19.79 10.37 12.84
C VAL A 116 -19.27 11.69 12.31
N THR A 117 -19.98 12.76 12.69
CA THR A 117 -19.54 14.15 12.54
C THR A 117 -18.60 14.47 13.71
N SER A 118 -17.31 14.61 13.47
CA SER A 118 -16.30 14.74 14.54
C SER A 118 -15.44 16.00 14.39
N PHE A 119 -14.35 15.96 13.64
CA PHE A 119 -13.40 17.06 13.52
C PHE A 119 -14.02 18.41 13.09
N VAL A 120 -15.13 18.38 12.38
CA VAL A 120 -15.84 19.59 11.90
C VAL A 120 -16.60 20.34 13.01
N LEU A 121 -16.67 19.74 14.21
CA LEU A 121 -17.38 20.33 15.36
C LEU A 121 -16.39 20.90 16.38
N ASN A 122 -16.66 22.14 16.84
CA ASN A 122 -15.92 22.76 17.93
C ASN A 122 -16.65 22.53 19.26
N LYS A 123 -16.53 21.30 19.80
CA LYS A 123 -17.18 20.88 21.05
C LYS A 123 -16.18 20.27 22.00
N PRO A 124 -16.25 20.55 23.32
CA PRO A 124 -15.32 19.99 24.31
C PRO A 124 -15.27 18.46 24.28
N GLU A 125 -16.42 17.79 24.21
CA GLU A 125 -16.51 16.33 24.19
C GLU A 125 -15.84 15.70 22.96
N ILE A 126 -15.92 16.37 21.79
CA ILE A 126 -15.22 15.94 20.58
C ILE A 126 -13.71 16.09 20.77
N ARG A 127 -13.27 17.21 21.33
CA ARG A 127 -11.84 17.45 21.59
C ARG A 127 -11.27 16.42 22.56
N GLU A 128 -11.96 16.11 23.64
CA GLU A 128 -11.55 15.09 24.61
C GLU A 128 -11.43 13.71 23.94
N MET A 129 -12.41 13.33 23.13
CA MET A 129 -12.40 12.08 22.38
C MET A 129 -11.19 12.02 21.44
N LEU A 130 -10.91 13.09 20.65
CA LEU A 130 -9.80 13.14 19.74
C LEU A 130 -8.44 13.09 20.46
N ILE A 131 -8.29 13.80 21.58
CA ILE A 131 -7.10 13.73 22.42
C ILE A 131 -6.88 12.30 22.94
N GLY A 132 -7.95 11.63 23.38
CA GLY A 132 -7.90 10.23 23.79
C GLY A 132 -7.37 9.33 22.68
N LYS A 133 -7.89 9.49 21.45
CA LYS A 133 -7.43 8.74 20.27
C LYS A 133 -5.97 9.01 19.94
N MET A 134 -5.52 10.26 19.99
CA MET A 134 -4.12 10.60 19.77
C MET A 134 -3.17 9.93 20.77
N LYS A 135 -3.57 9.85 22.04
CA LYS A 135 -2.81 9.12 23.08
C LYS A 135 -2.71 7.62 22.77
N GLU A 136 -3.81 6.98 22.32
CA GLU A 136 -3.80 5.58 21.87
C GLU A 136 -2.81 5.41 20.68
N GLY A 137 -2.78 6.34 19.76
CA GLY A 137 -1.84 6.34 18.64
C GLY A 137 -0.38 6.49 19.06
N VAL A 138 -0.11 7.33 20.05
CA VAL A 138 1.24 7.48 20.62
C VAL A 138 1.70 6.18 21.30
N GLU A 139 0.84 5.48 22.01
CA GLU A 139 1.19 4.17 22.59
C GLU A 139 1.45 3.11 21.50
N SER A 140 0.66 3.12 20.40
CA SER A 140 0.93 2.27 19.25
C SER A 140 2.27 2.59 18.61
N PHE A 141 2.59 3.88 18.42
CA PHE A 141 3.88 4.32 17.89
C PHE A 141 5.06 3.84 18.79
N LYS A 142 4.95 4.01 20.10
CA LYS A 142 6.00 3.57 21.04
C LYS A 142 6.27 2.05 20.94
N ARG A 143 5.23 1.26 20.72
CA ARG A 143 5.34 -0.19 20.56
C ARG A 143 5.89 -0.59 19.19
N THR A 144 5.41 0.05 18.12
CA THR A 144 5.60 -0.43 16.75
C THR A 144 6.66 0.32 15.97
N GLY A 145 7.00 1.53 16.38
CA GLY A 145 7.89 2.44 15.65
C GLY A 145 7.29 3.02 14.36
N VAL A 146 6.00 2.77 14.08
CA VAL A 146 5.33 3.28 12.87
C VAL A 146 5.05 4.78 13.00
N LYS A 147 5.66 5.58 12.13
CA LYS A 147 5.70 7.04 12.22
C LYS A 147 4.43 7.74 11.74
N TRP A 148 3.55 7.05 11.03
CA TRP A 148 2.39 7.65 10.37
C TRP A 148 1.09 7.08 10.92
N ALA A 149 0.23 7.97 11.38
CA ALA A 149 -1.10 7.64 11.88
C ALA A 149 -2.16 8.25 10.95
N LEU A 150 -2.89 7.40 10.23
CA LEU A 150 -3.91 7.83 9.28
C LEU A 150 -5.13 8.35 10.04
N VAL A 151 -5.60 9.53 9.62
CA VAL A 151 -6.78 10.18 10.16
C VAL A 151 -7.72 10.62 9.05
N VAL A 152 -8.98 10.20 9.16
CA VAL A 152 -10.10 10.71 8.36
C VAL A 152 -10.94 11.62 9.25
N PRO A 153 -11.15 12.90 8.90
CA PRO A 153 -11.86 13.87 9.75
C PRO A 153 -13.34 13.59 10.00
N GLY A 154 -13.91 12.56 9.40
CA GLY A 154 -15.31 12.18 9.55
C GLY A 154 -16.26 12.92 8.62
N ARG A 155 -17.56 12.87 8.94
CA ARG A 155 -18.60 13.46 8.11
C ARG A 155 -18.65 14.98 8.23
N TYR A 156 -19.11 15.65 7.15
CA TYR A 156 -19.50 17.05 7.27
C TYR A 156 -20.86 17.20 8.00
N ASP A 157 -21.08 18.38 8.56
CA ASP A 157 -22.39 18.78 9.12
C ASP A 157 -23.17 19.61 8.09
N GLU A 158 -24.35 19.14 7.69
CA GLU A 158 -25.21 19.84 6.71
C GLU A 158 -25.73 21.19 7.20
N LYS A 159 -25.75 21.39 8.53
CA LYS A 159 -26.26 22.59 9.17
C LYS A 159 -25.18 23.64 9.43
N LEU A 160 -23.93 23.35 9.16
CA LEU A 160 -22.81 24.23 9.41
C LEU A 160 -22.11 24.63 8.10
N HIS A 161 -21.79 25.90 7.94
CA HIS A 161 -21.05 26.39 6.77
C HIS A 161 -19.70 25.68 6.62
N ARG A 162 -19.32 25.35 5.40
CA ARG A 162 -18.09 24.60 5.09
C ARG A 162 -16.81 25.30 5.61
N ASP A 163 -16.76 26.62 5.54
CA ASP A 163 -15.61 27.39 6.01
C ASP A 163 -15.46 27.32 7.53
N ILE A 164 -16.59 27.35 8.27
CA ILE A 164 -16.58 27.14 9.72
C ILE A 164 -16.13 25.72 10.07
N GLN A 165 -16.61 24.72 9.34
CA GLN A 165 -16.16 23.34 9.51
C GLN A 165 -14.64 23.22 9.28
N THR A 166 -14.11 23.89 8.25
CA THR A 166 -12.69 23.90 7.94
C THR A 166 -11.89 24.53 9.09
N ALA A 167 -12.34 25.64 9.65
CA ALA A 167 -11.70 26.26 10.81
C ALA A 167 -11.69 25.32 12.03
N ASN A 168 -12.82 24.66 12.31
CA ASN A 168 -12.92 23.68 13.40
C ASN A 168 -11.98 22.48 13.21
N VAL A 169 -11.87 21.97 11.98
CA VAL A 169 -10.92 20.88 11.65
C VAL A 169 -9.49 21.32 11.91
N ILE A 170 -9.11 22.53 11.50
CA ILE A 170 -7.76 23.07 11.73
C ILE A 170 -7.47 23.17 13.23
N ASP A 171 -8.40 23.70 14.03
CA ASP A 171 -8.23 23.84 15.47
C ASP A 171 -8.13 22.48 16.17
N ASN A 172 -9.00 21.53 15.83
CA ASN A 172 -8.95 20.17 16.36
C ASN A 172 -7.65 19.45 16.00
N LEU A 173 -7.14 19.61 14.76
CA LEU A 173 -5.86 19.06 14.35
C LEU A 173 -4.68 19.67 15.12
N ARG A 174 -4.72 20.95 15.46
CA ARG A 174 -3.68 21.57 16.30
C ARG A 174 -3.64 20.92 17.69
N TYR A 175 -4.78 20.67 18.33
CA TYR A 175 -4.84 19.93 19.59
C TYR A 175 -4.32 18.49 19.44
N CYS A 176 -4.64 17.83 18.32
CA CYS A 176 -4.11 16.50 18.03
C CYS A 176 -2.57 16.54 17.88
N CYS A 177 -2.04 17.55 17.16
CA CYS A 177 -0.61 17.72 16.98
C CYS A 177 0.13 17.97 18.31
N ASP A 178 -0.47 18.71 19.25
CA ASP A 178 0.12 18.92 20.60
C ASP A 178 0.38 17.61 21.35
N ILE A 179 -0.34 16.55 21.02
CA ILE A 179 -0.18 15.22 21.62
C ILE A 179 0.82 14.36 20.84
N VAL A 180 0.75 14.34 19.50
CA VAL A 180 1.52 13.39 18.69
C VAL A 180 2.91 13.89 18.36
N GLU A 181 3.10 15.20 18.19
CA GLU A 181 4.36 15.81 17.76
C GLU A 181 5.51 15.60 18.74
N PRO A 182 5.32 15.80 20.07
CA PRO A 182 6.38 15.54 21.04
C PRO A 182 6.83 14.07 21.08
N ALA A 183 5.96 13.16 20.68
CA ALA A 183 6.28 11.73 20.58
C ALA A 183 7.01 11.34 19.28
N GLY A 184 6.97 12.20 18.25
CA GLY A 184 7.53 11.91 16.94
C GLY A 184 6.57 11.22 15.98
N LEU A 185 5.27 11.14 16.32
CA LEU A 185 4.22 10.58 15.47
C LEU A 185 3.65 11.67 14.54
N THR A 186 3.41 11.34 13.28
CA THR A 186 2.84 12.23 12.28
C THR A 186 1.44 11.77 11.90
N ILE A 187 0.45 12.65 12.03
CA ILE A 187 -0.88 12.47 11.47
C ILE A 187 -0.80 12.60 9.96
N VAL A 188 -1.38 11.67 9.23
CA VAL A 188 -1.56 11.76 7.77
C VAL A 188 -3.05 11.77 7.45
N LEU A 189 -3.51 12.91 6.92
CA LEU A 189 -4.90 13.12 6.53
C LEU A 189 -5.17 12.44 5.20
N GLU A 190 -6.25 11.68 5.11
CA GLU A 190 -6.67 11.00 3.89
C GLU A 190 -7.90 11.65 3.27
N PRO A 191 -7.76 12.35 2.13
CA PRO A 191 -8.90 12.76 1.32
C PRO A 191 -9.52 11.57 0.60
N LEU A 192 -10.83 11.37 0.78
CA LEU A 192 -11.56 10.21 0.26
C LEU A 192 -12.66 10.63 -0.71
N ASN A 193 -12.83 9.90 -1.81
CA ASN A 193 -13.91 10.19 -2.75
C ASN A 193 -15.29 9.91 -2.14
N THR A 194 -16.22 10.81 -2.42
CA THR A 194 -17.61 10.71 -1.97
C THR A 194 -18.56 10.25 -3.06
N LEU A 195 -18.07 10.06 -4.28
CA LEU A 195 -18.90 9.70 -5.43
C LEU A 195 -19.24 8.21 -5.45
N ILE A 196 -18.28 7.36 -5.00
CA ILE A 196 -18.43 5.89 -5.04
C ILE A 196 -18.35 5.28 -3.64
N ASN A 197 -17.32 5.64 -2.85
CA ASN A 197 -16.97 4.87 -1.66
C ASN A 197 -17.47 5.47 -0.35
N HIS A 198 -17.34 6.80 -0.14
CA HIS A 198 -17.48 7.43 1.16
C HIS A 198 -18.41 8.67 1.13
N PRO A 199 -19.69 8.53 0.77
CA PRO A 199 -20.61 9.68 0.67
C PRO A 199 -20.76 10.39 2.01
N GLY A 200 -20.71 11.73 1.97
CA GLY A 200 -20.92 12.57 3.15
C GLY A 200 -19.68 12.86 3.99
N LEU A 201 -18.49 12.45 3.57
CA LEU A 201 -17.25 12.84 4.26
C LEU A 201 -16.89 14.30 3.99
N PHE A 202 -16.20 14.90 4.96
CA PHE A 202 -15.80 16.31 4.90
C PHE A 202 -14.59 16.51 3.99
N LEU A 203 -13.54 15.69 4.15
CA LEU A 203 -12.28 15.83 3.44
C LEU A 203 -12.27 14.97 2.17
N THR A 204 -12.19 15.60 1.00
CA THR A 204 -12.39 14.89 -0.28
C THR A 204 -11.30 15.09 -1.31
N GLY A 205 -10.54 16.19 -1.24
CA GLY A 205 -9.56 16.54 -2.27
C GLY A 205 -8.20 16.96 -1.72
N ILE A 206 -7.16 16.80 -2.55
CA ILE A 206 -5.79 17.18 -2.21
C ILE A 206 -5.64 18.69 -1.97
N PRO A 207 -6.22 19.61 -2.78
CA PRO A 207 -6.14 21.04 -2.49
C PRO A 207 -6.77 21.43 -1.14
N GLN A 208 -7.86 20.76 -0.75
CA GLN A 208 -8.47 20.96 0.56
C GLN A 208 -7.55 20.52 1.69
N ALA A 209 -6.98 19.29 1.59
CA ALA A 209 -6.05 18.76 2.58
C ALA A 209 -4.78 19.63 2.66
N TYR A 210 -4.25 20.08 1.53
CA TYR A 210 -3.11 20.98 1.46
C TYR A 210 -3.39 22.28 2.23
N SER A 211 -4.52 22.93 1.97
CA SER A 211 -4.92 24.15 2.66
C SER A 211 -5.02 23.96 4.18
N ILE A 212 -5.59 22.82 4.61
CA ILE A 212 -5.73 22.48 6.02
C ILE A 212 -4.34 22.25 6.64
N CYS A 213 -3.47 21.43 6.05
CA CYS A 213 -2.11 21.18 6.58
C CYS A 213 -1.30 22.49 6.68
N ARG A 214 -1.37 23.36 5.66
CA ARG A 214 -0.72 24.67 5.67
C ARG A 214 -1.25 25.58 6.77
N ALA A 215 -2.57 25.55 7.03
CA ALA A 215 -3.19 26.36 8.07
C ALA A 215 -2.92 25.80 9.48
N VAL A 216 -2.87 24.46 9.64
CA VAL A 216 -2.43 23.82 10.89
C VAL A 216 -0.99 24.21 11.21
N ASN A 217 -0.12 24.29 10.18
CA ASN A 217 1.28 24.73 10.26
C ASN A 217 2.11 23.94 11.29
N ARG A 218 1.99 22.61 11.27
CA ARG A 218 2.74 21.70 12.16
C ARG A 218 3.41 20.60 11.32
N PRO A 219 4.67 20.23 11.60
CA PRO A 219 5.35 19.16 10.88
C PRO A 219 4.69 17.78 11.08
N SER A 220 3.95 17.63 12.16
CA SER A 220 3.22 16.40 12.51
C SER A 220 1.83 16.28 11.88
N CYS A 221 1.43 17.20 10.98
CA CYS A 221 0.19 17.13 10.23
C CYS A 221 0.50 17.14 8.72
N LYS A 222 0.30 16.03 8.06
CA LYS A 222 0.64 15.80 6.65
C LYS A 222 -0.51 15.10 5.93
N ILE A 223 -0.29 14.77 4.65
CA ILE A 223 -1.26 14.13 3.77
C ILE A 223 -0.78 12.71 3.46
N ILE A 224 -1.69 11.75 3.47
CA ILE A 224 -1.55 10.54 2.67
C ILE A 224 -2.35 10.74 1.39
N ASN A 225 -1.68 10.63 0.24
CA ASN A 225 -2.33 10.79 -1.06
C ASN A 225 -2.76 9.40 -1.56
N ASP A 226 -4.05 9.09 -1.46
CA ASP A 226 -4.60 7.90 -2.11
C ASP A 226 -4.92 8.20 -3.57
N ILE A 227 -4.08 7.67 -4.46
CA ILE A 227 -4.16 7.89 -5.91
C ILE A 227 -5.49 7.40 -6.48
N TYR A 228 -6.04 6.29 -5.97
CA TYR A 228 -7.35 5.78 -6.38
C TYR A 228 -8.47 6.76 -6.06
N HIS A 229 -8.50 7.27 -4.82
CA HIS A 229 -9.53 8.24 -4.41
C HIS A 229 -9.40 9.54 -5.21
N GLN A 230 -8.17 10.01 -5.45
CA GLN A 230 -7.97 11.26 -6.17
C GLN A 230 -8.26 11.14 -7.67
N GLN A 231 -8.04 9.97 -8.28
CA GLN A 231 -8.49 9.74 -9.65
C GLN A 231 -9.99 9.96 -9.82
N ILE A 232 -10.80 9.47 -8.87
CA ILE A 232 -12.26 9.58 -8.90
C ILE A 232 -12.71 11.02 -8.61
N THR A 233 -12.07 11.70 -7.64
CA THR A 233 -12.50 13.02 -7.19
C THR A 233 -12.04 14.14 -8.11
N GLU A 234 -10.79 14.12 -8.54
CA GLU A 234 -10.11 15.26 -9.16
C GLU A 234 -9.46 14.93 -10.51
N GLY A 235 -8.96 13.71 -10.68
CA GLY A 235 -8.02 13.42 -11.77
C GLY A 235 -6.75 14.26 -11.65
N ASN A 236 -6.14 14.62 -12.80
CA ASN A 236 -4.97 15.51 -12.83
C ASN A 236 -3.87 15.14 -11.81
N LEU A 237 -3.63 13.83 -11.62
CA LEU A 237 -2.89 13.26 -10.50
C LEU A 237 -1.48 13.84 -10.32
N ILE A 238 -0.64 13.81 -11.37
CA ILE A 238 0.75 14.26 -11.25
C ILE A 238 0.85 15.76 -10.93
N PRO A 239 0.13 16.68 -11.59
CA PRO A 239 0.15 18.10 -11.21
C PRO A 239 -0.36 18.35 -9.78
N ASN A 240 -1.38 17.63 -9.31
CA ASN A 240 -1.87 17.76 -7.94
C ASN A 240 -0.87 17.24 -6.91
N ILE A 241 -0.19 16.12 -7.20
CA ILE A 241 0.91 15.60 -6.37
C ILE A 241 2.05 16.63 -6.31
N GLU A 242 2.41 17.25 -7.45
CA GLU A 242 3.47 18.26 -7.49
C GLU A 242 3.13 19.48 -6.63
N ALA A 243 1.92 20.02 -6.79
CA ALA A 243 1.48 21.20 -6.05
C ALA A 243 1.44 20.97 -4.53
N ALA A 244 1.11 19.75 -4.09
CA ALA A 244 1.00 19.39 -2.68
C ALA A 244 2.24 18.69 -2.10
N TRP A 245 3.32 18.52 -2.89
CA TRP A 245 4.47 17.67 -2.57
C TRP A 245 5.01 17.81 -1.15
N ASN A 246 5.18 19.04 -0.68
CA ASN A 246 5.78 19.34 0.63
C ASN A 246 4.88 18.93 1.82
N GLU A 247 3.60 18.66 1.57
CA GLU A 247 2.66 18.22 2.60
C GLU A 247 2.33 16.71 2.49
N ILE A 248 2.79 16.02 1.45
CA ILE A 248 2.56 14.57 1.28
C ILE A 248 3.65 13.78 2.03
N ALA A 249 3.22 12.94 2.97
CA ALA A 249 4.12 12.05 3.74
C ALA A 249 4.08 10.59 3.25
N ALA A 250 2.93 10.12 2.76
CA ALA A 250 2.75 8.76 2.28
C ALA A 250 1.77 8.71 1.09
N PHE A 251 1.74 7.57 0.41
CA PHE A 251 0.80 7.31 -0.67
C PHE A 251 0.03 6.02 -0.40
N HIS A 252 -1.24 6.01 -0.80
CA HIS A 252 -2.00 4.81 -1.09
C HIS A 252 -2.17 4.65 -2.60
N CYS A 253 -2.27 3.43 -3.10
CA CYS A 253 -2.51 3.16 -4.51
C CYS A 253 -3.50 2.01 -4.71
N GLY A 254 -4.26 2.11 -5.77
CA GLY A 254 -5.19 1.14 -6.32
C GLY A 254 -5.67 1.66 -7.67
N ASP A 255 -5.93 0.78 -8.64
CA ASP A 255 -6.34 1.23 -9.96
C ASP A 255 -7.86 1.48 -10.03
N ASN A 256 -8.26 2.43 -10.85
CA ASN A 256 -9.65 2.77 -11.10
C ASN A 256 -9.99 2.43 -12.58
N PRO A 257 -11.17 1.82 -12.83
CA PRO A 257 -12.17 1.34 -11.87
C PRO A 257 -11.76 0.01 -11.19
N GLY A 258 -12.45 -0.34 -10.09
CA GLY A 258 -12.37 -1.66 -9.46
C GLY A 258 -11.48 -1.76 -8.23
N ARG A 259 -10.60 -0.77 -7.99
CA ARG A 259 -9.65 -0.72 -6.85
C ARG A 259 -8.83 -2.00 -6.72
N ASN A 260 -8.20 -2.41 -7.84
CA ASN A 260 -7.29 -3.55 -7.92
C ASN A 260 -5.85 -3.09 -8.17
N GLU A 261 -4.95 -4.05 -8.47
CA GLU A 261 -3.54 -3.76 -8.76
C GLU A 261 -3.37 -2.81 -9.95
N PRO A 262 -2.26 -2.04 -10.02
CA PRO A 262 -1.89 -1.23 -11.19
C PRO A 262 -2.01 -2.02 -12.50
N THR A 263 -2.35 -1.33 -13.59
CA THR A 263 -2.60 -1.91 -14.92
C THR A 263 -3.91 -2.70 -15.08
N SER A 264 -4.75 -2.72 -14.04
CA SER A 264 -6.10 -3.29 -14.14
C SER A 264 -7.16 -2.27 -14.56
N GLY A 265 -6.85 -0.98 -14.51
CA GLY A 265 -7.76 0.14 -14.80
C GLY A 265 -7.15 1.19 -15.73
N GLU A 266 -7.51 2.45 -15.50
CA GLU A 266 -7.21 3.59 -16.37
C GLU A 266 -5.99 4.42 -15.93
N ILE A 267 -5.46 4.20 -14.70
CA ILE A 267 -4.39 5.04 -14.16
C ILE A 267 -3.04 4.61 -14.76
N ASN A 268 -2.31 5.56 -15.34
CA ASN A 268 -0.96 5.30 -15.83
C ASN A 268 0.04 5.29 -14.66
N TYR A 269 0.01 4.21 -13.86
CA TYR A 269 0.88 4.06 -12.70
C TYR A 269 2.37 4.09 -13.02
N LYS A 270 2.79 3.63 -14.18
CA LYS A 270 4.19 3.71 -14.61
C LYS A 270 4.69 5.16 -14.64
N ASN A 271 3.87 6.09 -15.15
CA ASN A 271 4.22 7.52 -15.17
C ASN A 271 4.10 8.15 -13.79
N VAL A 272 3.08 7.80 -13.00
CA VAL A 272 2.92 8.31 -11.64
C VAL A 272 4.09 7.88 -10.76
N PHE A 273 4.48 6.60 -10.78
CA PHE A 273 5.61 6.09 -10.00
C PHE A 273 6.94 6.66 -10.48
N LYS A 274 7.14 6.82 -11.80
CA LYS A 274 8.32 7.54 -12.35
C LYS A 274 8.42 8.95 -11.79
N TYR A 275 7.31 9.69 -11.77
CA TYR A 275 7.28 11.05 -11.21
C TYR A 275 7.65 11.05 -9.72
N ILE A 276 7.00 10.20 -8.91
CA ILE A 276 7.30 10.08 -7.47
C ILE A 276 8.77 9.73 -7.23
N TYR A 277 9.33 8.81 -8.01
CA TYR A 277 10.74 8.42 -7.95
C TYR A 277 11.67 9.59 -8.30
N SER A 278 11.35 10.35 -9.36
CA SER A 278 12.14 11.51 -9.80
C SER A 278 12.25 12.62 -8.74
N ARG A 279 11.28 12.66 -7.82
CA ARG A 279 11.28 13.57 -6.66
C ARG A 279 12.12 13.05 -5.48
N ASN A 280 12.87 11.95 -5.69
CA ASN A 280 13.68 11.30 -4.65
C ASN A 280 12.88 10.87 -3.41
N TYR A 281 11.63 10.43 -3.62
CA TYR A 281 10.75 9.99 -2.55
C TYR A 281 11.33 8.80 -1.78
N LYS A 282 11.32 8.87 -0.45
CA LYS A 282 11.88 7.84 0.45
C LYS A 282 10.85 7.15 1.33
N GLY A 283 9.60 7.65 1.31
CA GLY A 283 8.50 7.07 2.07
C GLY A 283 7.90 5.83 1.42
N VAL A 284 6.74 5.43 1.88
CA VAL A 284 6.04 4.21 1.44
C VAL A 284 4.89 4.52 0.50
N ILE A 285 4.63 3.60 -0.42
CA ILE A 285 3.44 3.58 -1.28
C ILE A 285 2.67 2.32 -0.92
N CYS A 286 1.61 2.47 -0.13
CA CYS A 286 0.83 1.35 0.36
C CYS A 286 -0.11 0.81 -0.73
N MET A 287 -0.13 -0.49 -0.88
CA MET A 287 -0.94 -1.20 -1.87
C MET A 287 -2.34 -1.44 -1.30
N GLU A 288 -3.15 -0.37 -1.23
CA GLU A 288 -4.49 -0.41 -0.63
C GLU A 288 -5.57 -0.76 -1.66
N HIS A 289 -5.49 -1.97 -2.16
CA HIS A 289 -6.37 -2.46 -3.22
C HIS A 289 -6.58 -3.97 -3.15
N GLY A 290 -7.57 -4.44 -3.92
CA GLY A 290 -7.81 -5.87 -4.13
C GLY A 290 -6.89 -6.49 -5.18
N LYS A 291 -7.32 -7.64 -5.69
CA LYS A 291 -6.70 -8.36 -6.80
C LYS A 291 -7.75 -8.58 -7.88
N SER A 292 -7.45 -8.27 -9.13
CA SER A 292 -8.37 -8.45 -10.26
C SER A 292 -8.69 -9.92 -10.54
N LEU A 293 -7.76 -10.82 -10.18
CA LEU A 293 -7.93 -12.26 -10.25
C LEU A 293 -7.89 -12.87 -8.83
N LYS A 294 -8.47 -14.05 -8.67
CA LYS A 294 -8.51 -14.78 -7.40
C LYS A 294 -7.32 -15.73 -7.26
N GLY A 295 -7.06 -16.18 -6.03
CA GLY A 295 -6.07 -17.21 -5.73
C GLY A 295 -4.65 -16.84 -6.12
N ILE A 296 -3.85 -17.85 -6.39
CA ILE A 296 -2.44 -17.74 -6.79
C ILE A 296 -2.28 -16.90 -8.07
N GLU A 297 -3.18 -17.04 -9.04
CA GLU A 297 -3.12 -16.28 -10.29
C GLU A 297 -3.23 -14.77 -10.04
N GLY A 298 -4.10 -14.37 -9.09
CA GLY A 298 -4.24 -12.97 -8.68
C GLY A 298 -2.96 -12.42 -8.05
N GLU A 299 -2.28 -13.21 -7.23
CA GLU A 299 -1.01 -12.78 -6.60
C GLU A 299 0.13 -12.70 -7.62
N VAL A 300 0.19 -13.63 -8.57
CA VAL A 300 1.15 -13.57 -9.69
C VAL A 300 0.90 -12.34 -10.55
N ARG A 301 -0.36 -12.08 -10.92
CA ARG A 301 -0.74 -10.90 -11.73
C ARG A 301 -0.37 -9.60 -11.02
N LEU A 302 -0.63 -9.51 -9.71
CA LEU A 302 -0.27 -8.36 -8.89
C LEU A 302 1.24 -8.11 -8.89
N LEU A 303 2.06 -9.13 -8.67
CA LEU A 303 3.53 -9.01 -8.73
C LEU A 303 4.00 -8.52 -10.10
N GLN A 304 3.44 -9.08 -11.20
CA GLN A 304 3.76 -8.66 -12.56
C GLN A 304 3.41 -7.20 -12.81
N ALA A 305 2.23 -6.75 -12.34
CA ALA A 305 1.77 -5.37 -12.49
C ALA A 305 2.74 -4.37 -11.83
N TYR A 306 3.18 -4.65 -10.61
CA TYR A 306 4.17 -3.79 -9.94
C TYR A 306 5.52 -3.81 -10.62
N ARG A 307 6.01 -4.98 -11.11
CA ARG A 307 7.25 -5.06 -11.89
C ARG A 307 7.16 -4.26 -13.19
N GLU A 308 6.03 -4.34 -13.88
CA GLU A 308 5.76 -3.56 -15.10
C GLU A 308 5.77 -2.05 -14.81
N CYS A 309 5.06 -1.62 -13.78
CA CYS A 309 4.99 -0.20 -13.41
C CYS A 309 6.33 0.33 -12.85
N ASP A 310 7.16 -0.51 -12.23
CA ASP A 310 8.49 -0.14 -11.72
C ASP A 310 9.59 -0.17 -12.79
N SER A 311 9.30 -0.66 -14.01
CA SER A 311 10.25 -0.77 -15.12
C SER A 311 10.48 0.55 -15.88
N PHE A 312 10.15 1.69 -15.27
CA PHE A 312 10.42 3.00 -15.88
C PHE A 312 11.92 3.28 -15.97
N GLU A 313 12.32 3.98 -17.02
CA GLU A 313 13.67 4.53 -17.20
C GLU A 313 13.77 5.90 -16.55
N ILE A 314 14.93 6.22 -16.01
CA ILE A 314 15.24 7.45 -15.27
C ILE A 314 15.81 8.48 -16.23
#